data_a3cf2f9414745d97f5bc729b12334eed
#
_entry.id   a3cf2f9414745d97f5bc729b12334eed
#
_cell.length_a   1.000
_cell.length_b   1.000
_cell.length_c   1.000
_cell.angle_alpha   90.00
_cell.angle_beta   90.00
_cell.angle_gamma   90.00
#
_symmetry.space_group_name_H-M   'P 1'
#
loop_
_entity.id
_entity.type
_entity.pdbx_description
1 polymer ?
#
loop_
_entity_poly.entity_id
_entity_poly.type
_entity_poly.pdbx_seq_one_letter_code
_entity_poly.pdbx_strand_id
1 'polypeptide(L)'
;MPALRNAKWVPGEQPVLVAGGGIGGLAAALALGRKGVPVRVLEQATTFGEIGAGIQQSANAVKVLYDLGLRDALEKVAVKPRDYEFRRYDSAELLHKIPFAGAHQEAHGAPYYHIHRADIHRILADAVLALAPDAITLGARVTGYSESAAGVQVQFAGGASAQGDLLVGADGIKSAIRSQIVGETPVTYTGYVAWRLLVPRTRLPADIMERVGVVWCGPKNHAVVYWLCSGEVLNFVGIPERAAWEEESWTQR
;
A
#
# COMPACT_ATOMS: atom_id res chain seq x y z
N MET A 1 19.27 -0.91 20.76
CA MET A 1 19.53 -0.35 19.42
C MET A 1 20.21 0.99 19.61
N PRO A 2 21.36 1.28 18.98
CA PRO A 2 21.99 2.58 19.10
C PRO A 2 21.06 3.63 18.50
N ALA A 3 20.83 4.71 19.23
CA ALA A 3 20.08 5.87 18.78
C ALA A 3 20.71 6.38 17.47
N LEU A 4 19.93 6.38 16.39
CA LEU A 4 20.26 7.08 15.17
C LEU A 4 20.48 8.54 15.58
N ARG A 5 21.74 8.98 15.59
CA ARG A 5 22.08 10.38 15.85
C ARG A 5 21.30 11.24 14.88
N ASN A 6 20.78 12.37 15.37
CA ASN A 6 20.21 13.45 14.57
C ASN A 6 21.31 14.00 13.63
N ALA A 7 21.62 13.28 12.57
CA ALA A 7 22.38 13.82 11.47
C ALA A 7 21.48 14.87 10.82
N LYS A 8 21.75 16.14 11.07
CA LYS A 8 21.18 17.20 10.26
C LYS A 8 21.77 17.00 8.87
N TRP A 9 20.93 16.69 7.90
CA TRP A 9 21.32 16.69 6.50
C TRP A 9 21.90 18.07 6.18
N VAL A 10 23.07 18.11 5.57
CA VAL A 10 23.75 19.38 5.27
C VAL A 10 23.20 19.92 3.95
N PRO A 11 22.81 21.20 3.86
CA PRO A 11 22.37 21.79 2.59
C PRO A 11 23.45 21.67 1.51
N GLY A 12 23.13 21.04 0.38
CA GLY A 12 24.02 20.78 -0.74
C GLY A 12 24.35 19.29 -0.96
N GLU A 13 23.92 18.42 -0.06
CA GLU A 13 24.01 16.98 -0.24
C GLU A 13 22.93 16.49 -1.23
N GLN A 14 23.21 15.39 -1.93
CA GLN A 14 22.30 14.82 -2.89
C GLN A 14 21.10 14.19 -2.16
N PRO A 15 19.89 14.18 -2.75
CA PRO A 15 18.73 13.58 -2.11
C PRO A 15 18.86 12.06 -2.01
N VAL A 16 18.12 11.47 -1.08
CA VAL A 16 17.81 10.04 -1.11
C VAL A 16 16.80 9.79 -2.23
N LEU A 17 17.17 8.95 -3.18
CA LEU A 17 16.29 8.53 -4.26
C LEU A 17 15.41 7.37 -3.81
N VAL A 18 14.11 7.42 -4.12
CA VAL A 18 13.16 6.34 -3.86
C VAL A 18 12.59 5.86 -5.19
N ALA A 19 12.97 4.67 -5.64
CA ALA A 19 12.45 4.07 -6.85
C ALA A 19 11.07 3.45 -6.57
N GLY A 20 10.02 4.05 -7.14
CA GLY A 20 8.63 3.65 -7.00
C GLY A 20 7.81 4.56 -6.07
N GLY A 21 6.73 5.13 -6.62
CA GLY A 21 5.76 5.99 -5.94
C GLY A 21 4.53 5.25 -5.38
N GLY A 22 4.63 3.94 -5.13
CA GLY A 22 3.60 3.17 -4.43
C GLY A 22 3.55 3.48 -2.93
N ILE A 23 2.62 2.85 -2.20
CA ILE A 23 2.40 3.07 -0.76
C ILE A 23 3.72 2.95 0.03
N GLY A 24 4.52 1.91 -0.25
CA GLY A 24 5.80 1.69 0.45
C GLY A 24 6.82 2.79 0.17
N GLY A 25 6.98 3.20 -1.09
CA GLY A 25 7.92 4.26 -1.47
C GLY A 25 7.52 5.64 -0.93
N LEU A 26 6.24 5.99 -1.03
CA LEU A 26 5.73 7.24 -0.45
C LEU A 26 5.84 7.27 1.08
N ALA A 27 5.58 6.15 1.76
CA ALA A 27 5.76 6.05 3.21
C ALA A 27 7.23 6.21 3.61
N ALA A 28 8.17 5.59 2.87
CA ALA A 28 9.60 5.74 3.09
C ALA A 28 10.05 7.20 2.86
N ALA A 29 9.61 7.81 1.75
CA ALA A 29 9.92 9.21 1.45
C ALA A 29 9.39 10.16 2.52
N LEU A 30 8.14 9.96 2.99
CA LEU A 30 7.55 10.76 4.06
C LEU A 30 8.32 10.60 5.38
N ALA A 31 8.72 9.37 5.72
CA ALA A 31 9.48 9.08 6.92
C ALA A 31 10.86 9.77 6.92
N LEU A 32 11.56 9.72 5.81
CA LEU A 32 12.84 10.39 5.60
C LEU A 32 12.69 11.93 5.63
N GLY A 33 11.72 12.46 4.86
CA GLY A 33 11.47 13.90 4.80
C GLY A 33 11.10 14.51 6.16
N ARG A 34 10.33 13.81 6.97
CA ARG A 34 10.02 14.22 8.36
C ARG A 34 11.24 14.23 9.29
N LYS A 35 12.33 13.55 8.93
CA LYS A 35 13.64 13.61 9.60
C LYS A 35 14.56 14.67 9.02
N GLY A 36 14.08 15.48 8.06
CA GLY A 36 14.86 16.53 7.41
C GLY A 36 15.80 16.01 6.33
N VAL A 37 15.62 14.76 5.87
CA VAL A 37 16.41 14.17 4.77
C VAL A 37 15.77 14.58 3.45
N PRO A 38 16.48 15.23 2.52
CA PRO A 38 16.00 15.51 1.18
C PRO A 38 15.69 14.20 0.45
N VAL A 39 14.51 14.10 -0.14
CA VAL A 39 14.07 12.89 -0.85
C VAL A 39 13.57 13.22 -2.25
N ARG A 40 13.74 12.27 -3.16
CA ARG A 40 13.14 12.32 -4.49
C ARG A 40 12.55 10.97 -4.85
N VAL A 41 11.24 10.93 -5.02
CA VAL A 41 10.50 9.74 -5.46
C VAL A 41 10.46 9.71 -6.98
N LEU A 42 10.80 8.56 -7.56
CA LEU A 42 10.86 8.31 -9.00
C LEU A 42 9.76 7.31 -9.35
N GLU A 43 8.68 7.80 -9.97
CA GLU A 43 7.49 6.98 -10.29
C GLU A 43 7.34 6.82 -11.80
N GLN A 44 7.11 5.57 -12.25
CA GLN A 44 6.97 5.26 -13.67
C GLN A 44 5.67 5.76 -14.30
N ALA A 45 4.60 5.86 -13.53
CA ALA A 45 3.32 6.38 -14.00
C ALA A 45 3.43 7.87 -14.32
N THR A 46 2.75 8.30 -15.37
CA THR A 46 2.70 9.72 -15.78
C THR A 46 1.69 10.52 -14.96
N THR A 47 0.79 9.83 -14.27
CA THR A 47 -0.20 10.41 -13.35
C THR A 47 -0.44 9.44 -12.21
N PHE A 48 -0.70 9.97 -11.03
CA PHE A 48 -1.23 9.14 -9.95
C PHE A 48 -2.69 8.81 -10.25
N GLY A 49 -2.97 7.54 -10.51
CA GLY A 49 -4.31 7.02 -10.73
C GLY A 49 -4.29 5.56 -10.29
N GLU A 50 -4.64 5.29 -9.05
CA GLU A 50 -4.77 3.91 -8.63
C GLU A 50 -6.16 3.38 -9.00
N ILE A 51 -6.18 2.33 -9.81
CA ILE A 51 -7.36 1.48 -9.95
C ILE A 51 -7.50 0.74 -8.61
N GLY A 52 -8.46 1.21 -7.79
CA GLY A 52 -8.49 0.88 -6.38
C GLY A 52 -9.40 -0.29 -6.05
N ALA A 53 -8.86 -1.22 -5.29
CA ALA A 53 -9.60 -2.11 -4.42
C ALA A 53 -9.39 -1.71 -2.96
N GLY A 54 -10.10 -2.34 -2.04
CA GLY A 54 -9.83 -2.16 -0.62
C GLY A 54 -8.48 -2.74 -0.20
N ILE A 55 -7.90 -2.13 0.80
CA ILE A 55 -6.75 -2.64 1.54
C ILE A 55 -7.05 -2.62 3.04
N GLN A 56 -6.58 -3.62 3.73
CA GLN A 56 -6.71 -3.73 5.18
C GLN A 56 -5.41 -3.28 5.84
N GLN A 57 -5.53 -2.44 6.85
CA GLN A 57 -4.40 -1.92 7.62
C GLN A 57 -4.55 -2.36 9.07
N SER A 58 -3.72 -3.29 9.48
CA SER A 58 -3.66 -3.73 10.88
C SER A 58 -2.99 -2.69 11.79
N ALA A 59 -3.17 -2.83 13.09
CA ALA A 59 -2.72 -1.85 14.08
C ALA A 59 -1.23 -1.47 13.97
N ASN A 60 -0.35 -2.42 13.60
CA ASN A 60 1.07 -2.14 13.37
C ASN A 60 1.30 -1.16 12.20
N ALA A 61 0.58 -1.34 11.09
CA ALA A 61 0.65 -0.40 9.97
C ALA A 61 0.04 0.96 10.33
N VAL A 62 -1.11 0.95 11.00
CA VAL A 62 -1.79 2.19 11.43
C VAL A 62 -0.92 3.00 12.39
N LYS A 63 -0.17 2.37 13.30
CA LYS A 63 0.79 3.05 14.17
C LYS A 63 1.85 3.80 13.36
N VAL A 64 2.44 3.16 12.37
CA VAL A 64 3.41 3.82 11.48
C VAL A 64 2.78 5.00 10.76
N LEU A 65 1.58 4.84 10.21
CA LEU A 65 0.86 5.93 9.53
C LEU A 65 0.53 7.08 10.50
N TYR A 66 0.22 6.78 11.76
CA TYR A 66 0.01 7.79 12.80
C TYR A 66 1.29 8.54 13.16
N ASP A 67 2.41 7.82 13.29
CA ASP A 67 3.71 8.41 13.53
C ASP A 67 4.17 9.30 12.36
N LEU A 68 3.73 8.96 11.15
CA LEU A 68 3.90 9.80 9.96
C LEU A 68 2.96 11.02 9.92
N GLY A 69 2.09 11.22 10.94
CA GLY A 69 1.21 12.37 11.06
C GLY A 69 -0.07 12.29 10.22
N LEU A 70 -0.46 11.09 9.77
CA LEU A 70 -1.58 10.91 8.83
C LEU A 70 -2.92 10.57 9.50
N ARG A 71 -2.98 10.57 10.86
CA ARG A 71 -4.16 10.18 11.63
C ARG A 71 -5.44 10.85 11.12
N ASP A 72 -5.47 12.18 11.11
CA ASP A 72 -6.68 12.95 10.80
C ASP A 72 -7.17 12.73 9.36
N ALA A 73 -6.24 12.54 8.41
CA ALA A 73 -6.56 12.24 7.03
C ALA A 73 -7.14 10.83 6.87
N LEU A 74 -6.57 9.85 7.57
CA LEU A 74 -7.04 8.46 7.55
C LEU A 74 -8.41 8.32 8.21
N GLU A 75 -8.65 8.96 9.34
CA GLU A 75 -9.92 8.88 10.06
C GLU A 75 -11.12 9.43 9.28
N LYS A 76 -10.88 10.30 8.30
CA LYS A 76 -11.93 10.85 7.42
C LYS A 76 -12.43 9.84 6.39
N VAL A 77 -11.59 8.88 5.96
CA VAL A 77 -11.89 7.99 4.82
C VAL A 77 -11.93 6.51 5.19
N ALA A 78 -11.27 6.12 6.27
CA ALA A 78 -11.20 4.72 6.69
C ALA A 78 -12.47 4.27 7.39
N VAL A 79 -12.74 2.96 7.31
CA VAL A 79 -13.76 2.27 8.11
C VAL A 79 -13.04 1.51 9.22
N LYS A 80 -13.48 1.71 10.46
CA LYS A 80 -13.08 0.90 11.63
C LYS A 80 -14.06 -0.26 11.74
N PRO A 81 -13.69 -1.49 11.35
CA PRO A 81 -14.57 -2.63 11.53
C PRO A 81 -14.71 -2.94 13.02
N ARG A 82 -15.91 -3.34 13.44
CA ARG A 82 -16.16 -3.83 14.80
C ARG A 82 -15.45 -5.16 15.03
N ASP A 83 -15.56 -6.05 14.04
CA ASP A 83 -15.10 -7.43 14.11
C ASP A 83 -14.54 -7.88 12.74
N TYR A 84 -13.78 -8.97 12.76
CA TYR A 84 -13.46 -9.77 11.60
C TYR A 84 -14.03 -11.17 11.79
N GLU A 85 -14.94 -11.59 10.89
CA GLU A 85 -15.71 -12.82 11.01
C GLU A 85 -15.28 -13.81 9.93
N PHE A 86 -15.08 -15.05 10.30
CA PHE A 86 -14.88 -16.16 9.40
C PHE A 86 -16.17 -16.98 9.39
N ARG A 87 -16.79 -17.07 8.23
CA ARG A 87 -18.08 -17.74 8.05
C ARG A 87 -17.98 -18.86 7.03
N ARG A 88 -18.75 -19.89 7.26
CA ARG A 88 -18.90 -20.99 6.33
C ARG A 88 -19.72 -20.53 5.11
N TYR A 89 -19.26 -20.87 3.91
CA TYR A 89 -19.83 -20.37 2.66
C TYR A 89 -21.25 -20.83 2.37
N ASP A 90 -21.64 -22.05 2.81
CA ASP A 90 -22.92 -22.72 2.50
C ASP A 90 -24.02 -22.49 3.55
N SER A 91 -23.65 -22.27 4.81
CA SER A 91 -24.58 -22.13 5.94
C SER A 91 -24.56 -20.77 6.62
N ALA A 92 -23.58 -19.92 6.26
CA ALA A 92 -23.27 -18.68 6.98
C ALA A 92 -22.92 -18.87 8.47
N GLU A 93 -22.67 -20.10 8.91
CA GLU A 93 -22.24 -20.42 10.25
C GLU A 93 -20.97 -19.64 10.62
N LEU A 94 -20.98 -19.00 11.81
CA LEU A 94 -19.81 -18.31 12.33
C LEU A 94 -18.78 -19.32 12.84
N LEU A 95 -17.66 -19.45 12.10
CA LEU A 95 -16.58 -20.36 12.45
C LEU A 95 -15.61 -19.72 13.47
N HIS A 96 -15.31 -18.43 13.27
CA HIS A 96 -14.41 -17.69 14.15
C HIS A 96 -14.68 -16.19 14.06
N LYS A 97 -14.37 -15.48 15.14
CA LYS A 97 -14.54 -14.04 15.24
C LYS A 97 -13.36 -13.39 15.95
N ILE A 98 -12.81 -12.34 15.36
CA ILE A 98 -11.76 -11.52 15.94
C ILE A 98 -12.36 -10.14 16.24
N PRO A 99 -12.54 -9.75 17.50
CA PRO A 99 -13.02 -8.42 17.83
C PRO A 99 -11.91 -7.39 17.59
N PHE A 100 -12.22 -6.29 16.89
CA PHE A 100 -11.29 -5.19 16.64
C PHE A 100 -11.61 -3.93 17.46
N ALA A 101 -12.81 -3.81 18.01
CA ALA A 101 -13.16 -2.71 18.89
C ALA A 101 -12.68 -2.94 20.33
N GLY A 102 -12.49 -1.87 21.08
CA GLY A 102 -12.16 -1.93 22.50
C GLY A 102 -10.81 -2.60 22.78
N ALA A 103 -10.82 -3.78 23.39
CA ALA A 103 -9.63 -4.48 23.88
C ALA A 103 -8.52 -4.67 22.82
N HIS A 104 -8.87 -4.90 21.57
CA HIS A 104 -7.87 -4.99 20.50
C HIS A 104 -7.11 -3.67 20.30
N GLN A 105 -7.84 -2.56 20.23
CA GLN A 105 -7.23 -1.24 20.07
C GLN A 105 -6.40 -0.86 21.30
N GLU A 106 -6.85 -1.20 22.50
CA GLU A 106 -6.11 -0.98 23.74
C GLU A 106 -4.82 -1.81 23.77
N ALA A 107 -4.89 -3.10 23.44
CA ALA A 107 -3.74 -4.00 23.41
C ALA A 107 -2.69 -3.62 22.36
N HIS A 108 -3.11 -3.12 21.22
CA HIS A 108 -2.22 -2.83 20.08
C HIS A 108 -1.92 -1.33 19.89
N GLY A 109 -2.58 -0.43 20.63
CA GLY A 109 -2.33 1.02 20.60
C GLY A 109 -2.79 1.74 19.35
N ALA A 110 -3.51 1.04 18.43
CA ALA A 110 -4.09 1.62 17.22
C ALA A 110 -5.26 0.76 16.71
N PRO A 111 -6.23 1.34 15.98
CA PRO A 111 -7.32 0.60 15.39
C PRO A 111 -6.86 -0.25 14.20
N TYR A 112 -7.75 -1.15 13.77
CA TYR A 112 -7.71 -1.79 12.47
C TYR A 112 -8.51 -0.96 11.47
N TYR A 113 -8.03 -0.80 10.24
CA TYR A 113 -8.70 -0.03 9.20
C TYR A 113 -8.98 -0.84 7.94
N HIS A 114 -10.17 -0.65 7.36
CA HIS A 114 -10.44 -0.88 5.96
C HIS A 114 -10.40 0.46 5.23
N ILE A 115 -9.60 0.57 4.19
CA ILE A 115 -9.41 1.80 3.45
C ILE A 115 -9.35 1.53 1.95
N HIS A 116 -9.83 2.45 1.14
CA HIS A 116 -9.64 2.37 -0.30
C HIS A 116 -8.16 2.64 -0.65
N ARG A 117 -7.57 1.81 -1.50
CA ARG A 117 -6.13 1.89 -1.80
C ARG A 117 -5.73 3.23 -2.42
N ALA A 118 -6.59 3.81 -3.27
CA ALA A 118 -6.36 5.13 -3.82
C ALA A 118 -6.37 6.24 -2.76
N ASP A 119 -7.19 6.11 -1.70
CA ASP A 119 -7.22 7.10 -0.63
C ASP A 119 -5.94 7.11 0.19
N ILE A 120 -5.45 5.95 0.63
CA ILE A 120 -4.19 5.90 1.39
C ILE A 120 -3.00 6.32 0.53
N HIS A 121 -2.99 5.97 -0.76
CA HIS A 121 -1.97 6.40 -1.69
C HIS A 121 -1.95 7.93 -1.83
N ARG A 122 -3.11 8.54 -2.08
CA ARG A 122 -3.27 10.00 -2.19
C ARG A 122 -2.86 10.72 -0.90
N ILE A 123 -3.30 10.24 0.27
CA ILE A 123 -2.93 10.79 1.57
C ILE A 123 -1.40 10.81 1.75
N LEU A 124 -0.72 9.74 1.37
CA LEU A 124 0.74 9.66 1.44
C LEU A 124 1.41 10.60 0.44
N ALA A 125 0.94 10.64 -0.81
CA ALA A 125 1.48 11.53 -1.84
C ALA A 125 1.31 13.01 -1.47
N ASP A 126 0.13 13.40 -1.01
CA ASP A 126 -0.18 14.77 -0.55
C ASP A 126 0.73 15.17 0.62
N ALA A 127 0.98 14.25 1.57
CA ALA A 127 1.86 14.51 2.69
C ALA A 127 3.34 14.66 2.28
N VAL A 128 3.81 13.90 1.30
CA VAL A 128 5.17 14.06 0.73
C VAL A 128 5.29 15.40 0.02
N LEU A 129 4.32 15.76 -0.83
CA LEU A 129 4.32 17.04 -1.55
C LEU A 129 4.18 18.25 -0.61
N ALA A 130 3.48 18.11 0.51
CA ALA A 130 3.39 19.16 1.52
C ALA A 130 4.75 19.43 2.22
N LEU A 131 5.62 18.43 2.34
CA LEU A 131 6.99 18.61 2.85
C LEU A 131 7.94 19.19 1.80
N ALA A 132 7.83 18.71 0.55
CA ALA A 132 8.68 19.13 -0.57
C ALA A 132 7.87 19.04 -1.88
N PRO A 133 7.43 20.19 -2.43
CA PRO A 133 6.56 20.22 -3.62
C PRO A 133 7.16 19.51 -4.85
N ASP A 134 8.48 19.48 -4.96
CA ASP A 134 9.21 18.87 -6.09
C ASP A 134 9.74 17.46 -5.78
N ALA A 135 9.32 16.85 -4.66
CA ALA A 135 9.85 15.56 -4.23
C ALA A 135 9.44 14.38 -5.11
N ILE A 136 8.41 14.52 -5.95
CA ILE A 136 7.90 13.43 -6.77
C ILE A 136 8.12 13.72 -8.26
N THR A 137 8.82 12.82 -8.94
CA THR A 137 9.02 12.85 -10.40
C THR A 137 8.20 11.72 -11.03
N LEU A 138 7.17 12.09 -11.80
CA LEU A 138 6.35 11.16 -12.56
C LEU A 138 6.97 10.88 -13.94
N GLY A 139 6.59 9.75 -14.57
CA GLY A 139 7.15 9.31 -15.84
C GLY A 139 8.60 8.82 -15.76
N ALA A 140 9.15 8.65 -14.56
CA ALA A 140 10.52 8.25 -14.28
C ALA A 140 10.60 6.73 -14.03
N ARG A 141 10.50 5.92 -15.09
CA ARG A 141 10.65 4.46 -14.97
C ARG A 141 12.12 4.11 -14.75
N VAL A 142 12.44 3.69 -13.54
CA VAL A 142 13.78 3.21 -13.16
C VAL A 142 14.06 1.86 -13.84
N THR A 143 15.23 1.75 -14.46
CA THR A 143 15.68 0.53 -15.16
C THR A 143 16.92 -0.10 -14.54
N GLY A 144 17.65 0.63 -13.70
CA GLY A 144 18.83 0.16 -13.00
C GLY A 144 19.55 1.29 -12.29
N TYR A 145 20.68 0.97 -11.68
CA TYR A 145 21.52 1.94 -10.99
C TYR A 145 23.00 1.55 -11.05
N SER A 146 23.87 2.50 -10.77
CA SER A 146 25.30 2.31 -10.52
C SER A 146 25.73 3.05 -9.25
N GLU A 147 26.72 2.51 -8.57
CA GLU A 147 27.29 3.08 -7.34
C GLU A 147 28.71 3.57 -7.57
N SER A 148 29.09 4.62 -6.89
CA SER A 148 30.44 5.18 -6.87
C SER A 148 30.74 5.83 -5.51
N ALA A 149 31.96 6.31 -5.32
CA ALA A 149 32.30 7.10 -4.13
C ALA A 149 31.51 8.42 -4.00
N ALA A 150 30.88 8.87 -5.09
CA ALA A 150 30.04 10.08 -5.12
C ALA A 150 28.55 9.80 -4.86
N GLY A 151 28.17 8.56 -4.53
CA GLY A 151 26.79 8.14 -4.29
C GLY A 151 26.25 7.19 -5.36
N VAL A 152 24.94 7.25 -5.60
CA VAL A 152 24.21 6.40 -6.54
C VAL A 152 23.71 7.19 -7.74
N GLN A 153 23.83 6.62 -8.93
CA GLN A 153 23.22 7.13 -10.17
C GLN A 153 22.16 6.14 -10.63
N VAL A 154 20.92 6.60 -10.76
CA VAL A 154 19.77 5.81 -11.23
C VAL A 154 19.50 6.13 -12.69
N GLN A 155 19.31 5.08 -13.51
CA GLN A 155 19.00 5.17 -14.93
C GLN A 155 17.48 5.06 -15.15
N PHE A 156 16.95 5.85 -16.08
CA PHE A 156 15.55 5.79 -16.51
C PHE A 156 15.40 5.18 -17.90
N ALA A 157 14.24 4.62 -18.17
CA ALA A 157 13.85 4.33 -19.54
C ALA A 157 13.89 5.64 -20.36
N GLY A 158 14.55 5.60 -21.53
CA GLY A 158 14.76 6.81 -22.35
C GLY A 158 16.11 7.51 -22.15
N GLY A 159 17.00 6.97 -21.28
CA GLY A 159 18.41 7.39 -21.18
C GLY A 159 18.69 8.55 -20.22
N ALA A 160 17.67 9.16 -19.61
CA ALA A 160 17.88 10.14 -18.54
C ALA A 160 18.34 9.45 -17.24
N SER A 161 18.94 10.22 -16.33
CA SER A 161 19.43 9.73 -15.05
C SER A 161 19.21 10.73 -13.91
N ALA A 162 19.27 10.24 -12.66
CA ALA A 162 19.28 11.07 -11.47
C ALA A 162 20.39 10.60 -10.53
N GLN A 163 20.98 11.53 -9.78
CA GLN A 163 22.00 11.25 -8.76
C GLN A 163 21.42 11.44 -7.37
N GLY A 164 21.92 10.66 -6.43
CA GLY A 164 21.57 10.73 -5.02
C GLY A 164 22.64 10.11 -4.14
N ASP A 165 22.56 10.34 -2.84
CA ASP A 165 23.49 9.76 -1.86
C ASP A 165 23.13 8.30 -1.56
N LEU A 166 21.85 7.96 -1.66
CA LEU A 166 21.30 6.64 -1.37
C LEU A 166 20.13 6.32 -2.31
N LEU A 167 19.91 5.04 -2.60
CA LEU A 167 18.74 4.54 -3.31
C LEU A 167 17.93 3.60 -2.43
N VAL A 168 16.62 3.86 -2.32
CA VAL A 168 15.63 2.97 -1.74
C VAL A 168 14.84 2.31 -2.86
N GLY A 169 14.95 0.98 -3.01
CA GLY A 169 14.16 0.21 -3.97
C GLY A 169 12.76 -0.07 -3.43
N ALA A 170 11.75 0.56 -4.01
CA ALA A 170 10.33 0.38 -3.69
C ALA A 170 9.48 0.16 -4.97
N ASP A 171 10.12 -0.35 -6.03
CA ASP A 171 9.63 -0.50 -7.40
C ASP A 171 8.79 -1.78 -7.63
N GLY A 172 8.33 -2.40 -6.55
CA GLY A 172 7.28 -3.41 -6.55
C GLY A 172 7.71 -4.82 -6.90
N ILE A 173 6.74 -5.64 -7.33
CA ILE A 173 6.97 -7.08 -7.55
C ILE A 173 7.91 -7.36 -8.72
N LYS A 174 7.93 -6.50 -9.75
CA LYS A 174 8.82 -6.58 -10.92
C LYS A 174 10.04 -5.66 -10.76
N SER A 175 10.57 -5.54 -9.54
CA SER A 175 11.63 -4.61 -9.17
C SER A 175 12.91 -4.83 -9.98
N ALA A 176 13.33 -3.79 -10.71
CA ALA A 176 14.62 -3.75 -11.40
C ALA A 176 15.77 -3.63 -10.39
N ILE A 177 15.56 -2.90 -9.29
CA ILE A 177 16.56 -2.72 -8.24
C ILE A 177 16.85 -4.05 -7.55
N ARG A 178 15.81 -4.81 -7.15
CA ARG A 178 15.99 -6.15 -6.55
C ARG A 178 16.71 -7.08 -7.51
N SER A 179 16.32 -7.11 -8.79
CA SER A 179 16.96 -7.99 -9.78
C SER A 179 18.45 -7.70 -9.94
N GLN A 180 18.85 -6.43 -9.83
CA GLN A 180 20.25 -6.05 -9.88
C GLN A 180 21.03 -6.46 -8.61
N ILE A 181 20.40 -6.42 -7.42
CA ILE A 181 21.05 -6.77 -6.14
C ILE A 181 21.22 -8.28 -5.98
N VAL A 182 20.18 -9.06 -6.27
CA VAL A 182 20.13 -10.51 -5.93
C VAL A 182 19.94 -11.43 -7.13
N GLY A 183 19.95 -10.89 -8.35
CA GLY A 183 19.62 -11.61 -9.58
C GLY A 183 18.12 -11.69 -9.86
N GLU A 184 17.79 -12.23 -11.03
CA GLU A 184 16.40 -12.41 -11.41
C GLU A 184 15.70 -13.45 -10.53
N THR A 185 14.58 -13.04 -9.94
CA THR A 185 13.69 -13.92 -9.18
C THR A 185 12.35 -13.98 -9.88
N PRO A 186 12.04 -15.05 -10.62
CA PRO A 186 10.79 -15.18 -11.32
C PRO A 186 9.61 -15.19 -10.35
N VAL A 187 8.51 -14.54 -10.74
CA VAL A 187 7.27 -14.59 -9.97
C VAL A 187 6.66 -15.98 -10.10
N THR A 188 6.33 -16.61 -8.97
CA THR A 188 5.68 -17.92 -8.94
C THR A 188 4.18 -17.75 -8.80
N TYR A 189 3.44 -18.36 -9.70
CA TYR A 189 1.99 -18.45 -9.59
C TYR A 189 1.60 -19.39 -8.45
N THR A 190 0.78 -18.90 -7.53
CA THR A 190 0.39 -19.64 -6.32
C THR A 190 -0.82 -20.55 -6.49
N GLY A 191 -1.43 -20.55 -7.66
CA GLY A 191 -2.66 -21.33 -7.92
C GLY A 191 -3.95 -20.57 -7.60
N TYR A 192 -3.89 -19.29 -7.27
CA TYR A 192 -5.06 -18.48 -6.91
C TYR A 192 -5.16 -17.21 -7.75
N VAL A 193 -6.41 -16.83 -8.08
CA VAL A 193 -6.74 -15.57 -8.76
C VAL A 193 -7.62 -14.74 -7.86
N ALA A 194 -7.46 -13.43 -7.84
CA ALA A 194 -8.30 -12.52 -7.07
C ALA A 194 -9.25 -11.74 -8.00
N TRP A 195 -10.54 -12.04 -7.92
CA TRP A 195 -11.61 -11.25 -8.54
C TRP A 195 -12.05 -10.15 -7.59
N ARG A 196 -12.12 -8.93 -8.06
CA ARG A 196 -12.43 -7.77 -7.23
C ARG A 196 -13.63 -7.01 -7.75
N LEU A 197 -14.49 -6.60 -6.83
CA LEU A 197 -15.71 -5.85 -7.13
C LEU A 197 -15.91 -4.77 -6.08
N LEU A 198 -16.25 -3.57 -6.53
CA LEU A 198 -16.69 -2.47 -5.70
C LEU A 198 -18.17 -2.21 -5.96
N VAL A 199 -18.98 -2.26 -4.92
CA VAL A 199 -20.43 -2.08 -5.03
C VAL A 199 -20.84 -0.86 -4.20
N PRO A 200 -21.39 0.19 -4.83
CA PRO A 200 -21.95 1.33 -4.10
C PRO A 200 -23.09 0.87 -3.16
N ARG A 201 -23.13 1.46 -1.96
CA ARG A 201 -24.16 1.16 -0.95
C ARG A 201 -25.58 1.29 -1.49
N THR A 202 -25.81 2.25 -2.39
CA THR A 202 -27.11 2.51 -3.03
C THR A 202 -27.63 1.35 -3.89
N ARG A 203 -26.76 0.40 -4.24
CA ARG A 203 -27.13 -0.81 -5.03
C ARG A 203 -27.31 -2.06 -4.16
N LEU A 204 -27.25 -1.91 -2.85
CA LEU A 204 -27.31 -3.01 -1.89
C LEU A 204 -28.56 -2.86 -0.98
N PRO A 205 -29.13 -3.97 -0.48
CA PRO A 205 -30.13 -3.91 0.59
C PRO A 205 -29.59 -3.12 1.80
N ALA A 206 -30.48 -2.42 2.49
CA ALA A 206 -30.10 -1.55 3.60
C ALA A 206 -29.45 -2.33 4.78
N ASP A 207 -29.83 -3.57 4.94
CA ASP A 207 -29.45 -4.49 6.01
C ASP A 207 -28.42 -5.56 5.61
N ILE A 208 -27.74 -5.38 4.44
CA ILE A 208 -26.89 -6.43 3.89
C ILE A 208 -25.80 -6.91 4.84
N MET A 209 -25.18 -6.01 5.55
CA MET A 209 -24.20 -6.34 6.60
C MET A 209 -23.84 -5.12 7.45
N GLU A 210 -23.43 -5.40 8.68
CA GLU A 210 -22.86 -4.42 9.58
C GLU A 210 -21.43 -4.01 9.20
N ARG A 211 -20.84 -3.08 9.94
CA ARG A 211 -19.44 -2.66 9.78
C ARG A 211 -18.47 -3.72 10.34
N VAL A 212 -18.43 -4.87 9.68
CA VAL A 212 -17.52 -5.99 9.98
C VAL A 212 -16.72 -6.33 8.72
N GLY A 213 -15.57 -6.97 8.89
CA GLY A 213 -14.92 -7.68 7.79
C GLY A 213 -15.39 -9.14 7.81
N VAL A 214 -15.74 -9.71 6.68
CA VAL A 214 -16.17 -11.11 6.60
C VAL A 214 -15.31 -11.88 5.62
N VAL A 215 -14.84 -13.06 6.04
CA VAL A 215 -14.24 -14.07 5.17
C VAL A 215 -15.22 -15.23 5.04
N TRP A 216 -15.70 -15.44 3.86
CA TRP A 216 -16.50 -16.62 3.49
C TRP A 216 -15.57 -17.75 3.11
N CYS A 217 -15.50 -18.79 3.95
CA CYS A 217 -14.57 -19.92 3.78
C CYS A 217 -15.26 -21.07 3.06
N GLY A 218 -14.74 -21.47 1.91
CA GLY A 218 -15.19 -22.62 1.13
C GLY A 218 -14.03 -23.54 0.72
N PRO A 219 -14.31 -24.73 0.22
CA PRO A 219 -13.30 -25.63 -0.30
C PRO A 219 -12.54 -24.98 -1.46
N LYS A 220 -11.21 -24.88 -1.37
CA LYS A 220 -10.33 -24.33 -2.42
C LYS A 220 -10.68 -22.90 -2.88
N ASN A 221 -11.50 -22.18 -2.12
CA ASN A 221 -11.81 -20.79 -2.39
C ASN A 221 -12.24 -20.06 -1.11
N HIS A 222 -12.14 -18.75 -1.15
CA HIS A 222 -12.72 -17.89 -0.13
C HIS A 222 -13.10 -16.54 -0.74
N ALA A 223 -13.97 -15.82 -0.06
CA ALA A 223 -14.28 -14.44 -0.44
C ALA A 223 -14.12 -13.53 0.78
N VAL A 224 -13.58 -12.35 0.57
CA VAL A 224 -13.41 -11.33 1.59
C VAL A 224 -14.28 -10.14 1.28
N VAL A 225 -15.10 -9.74 2.24
CA VAL A 225 -16.08 -8.66 2.07
C VAL A 225 -15.95 -7.66 3.20
N TYR A 226 -15.87 -6.38 2.89
CA TYR A 226 -15.82 -5.31 3.89
C TYR A 226 -16.14 -3.93 3.31
N TRP A 227 -16.55 -3.01 4.19
CA TRP A 227 -16.88 -1.65 3.84
C TRP A 227 -15.66 -0.75 3.67
N LEU A 228 -15.77 0.19 2.71
CA LEU A 228 -14.80 1.24 2.38
C LEU A 228 -15.50 2.60 2.37
N CYS A 229 -14.71 3.68 2.22
CA CYS A 229 -15.20 5.05 2.01
C CYS A 229 -16.26 5.41 3.07
N SER A 230 -15.92 5.28 4.34
CA SER A 230 -16.82 5.55 5.48
C SER A 230 -18.11 4.72 5.48
N GLY A 231 -18.18 3.63 4.71
CA GLY A 231 -19.32 2.73 4.61
C GLY A 231 -20.17 2.93 3.35
N GLU A 232 -19.70 3.72 2.39
CA GLU A 232 -20.44 4.01 1.15
C GLU A 232 -20.17 2.99 0.03
N VAL A 233 -19.09 2.20 0.14
CA VAL A 233 -18.71 1.21 -0.86
C VAL A 233 -18.42 -0.12 -0.20
N LEU A 234 -19.03 -1.19 -0.69
CA LEU A 234 -18.70 -2.57 -0.30
C LEU A 234 -17.61 -3.10 -1.25
N ASN A 235 -16.51 -3.54 -0.67
CA ASN A 235 -15.45 -4.23 -1.38
C ASN A 235 -15.66 -5.73 -1.28
N PHE A 236 -15.60 -6.42 -2.39
CA PHE A 236 -15.64 -7.88 -2.49
C PHE A 236 -14.37 -8.37 -3.20
N VAL A 237 -13.73 -9.38 -2.63
CA VAL A 237 -12.58 -10.07 -3.24
C VAL A 237 -12.86 -11.57 -3.20
N GLY A 238 -13.16 -12.17 -4.35
CA GLY A 238 -13.27 -13.61 -4.50
C GLY A 238 -11.94 -14.22 -4.89
N ILE A 239 -11.50 -15.28 -4.22
CA ILE A 239 -10.19 -15.90 -4.40
C ILE A 239 -10.38 -17.40 -4.67
N PRO A 240 -10.76 -17.78 -5.91
CA PRO A 240 -10.83 -19.18 -6.31
C PRO A 240 -9.44 -19.73 -6.67
N GLU A 241 -9.27 -21.04 -6.44
CA GLU A 241 -8.16 -21.80 -7.02
C GLU A 241 -8.32 -21.90 -8.54
N ARG A 242 -7.22 -21.72 -9.28
CA ARG A 242 -7.16 -21.87 -10.74
C ARG A 242 -5.93 -22.67 -11.14
N ALA A 243 -6.11 -23.63 -12.01
CA ALA A 243 -5.01 -24.54 -12.42
C ALA A 243 -3.96 -23.84 -13.31
N ALA A 244 -4.34 -22.77 -14.02
CA ALA A 244 -3.46 -22.07 -14.93
C ALA A 244 -3.50 -20.56 -14.67
N TRP A 245 -2.36 -19.91 -14.96
CA TRP A 245 -2.26 -18.47 -15.00
C TRP A 245 -3.02 -17.92 -16.21
N GLU A 246 -3.83 -16.91 -15.98
CA GLU A 246 -4.44 -16.06 -16.99
C GLU A 246 -3.76 -14.70 -16.97
N GLU A 247 -3.93 -13.91 -18.01
CA GLU A 247 -3.32 -12.57 -18.08
C GLU A 247 -3.78 -11.69 -16.90
N GLU A 248 -2.80 -11.09 -16.22
CA GLU A 248 -3.08 -10.15 -15.12
C GLU A 248 -3.72 -8.87 -15.68
N SER A 249 -4.95 -8.61 -15.30
CA SER A 249 -5.66 -7.40 -15.69
C SER A 249 -6.50 -6.84 -14.55
N TRP A 250 -6.42 -5.54 -14.33
CA TRP A 250 -7.30 -4.82 -13.41
C TRP A 250 -8.61 -4.39 -14.05
N THR A 251 -8.74 -4.54 -15.38
CA THR A 251 -9.87 -4.06 -16.17
C THR A 251 -10.60 -5.16 -16.90
N GLN A 252 -10.17 -6.41 -16.79
CA GLN A 252 -10.85 -7.56 -17.37
C GLN A 252 -12.21 -7.77 -16.66
N ARG A 253 -13.28 -7.86 -17.47
CA ARG A 253 -14.67 -8.06 -17.02
C ARG A 253 -15.14 -9.47 -17.28
#